data_0208e312832e64473968d6a40f4737bc
#
_entry.id   0208e312832e64473968d6a40f4737bc
#
_cell.length_a   1.000
_cell.length_b   1.000
_cell.length_c   1.000
_cell.angle_alpha   90.00
_cell.angle_beta   90.00
_cell.angle_gamma   90.00
#
_symmetry.space_group_name_H-M   'P 1'
#
loop_
_entity.id
_entity.type
_entity.pdbx_description
1 polymer ?
#
loop_
_entity_poly.entity_id
_entity_poly.type
_entity_poly.pdbx_seq_one_letter_code
_entity_poly.pdbx_strand_id
1 'polypeptide(L)'
;IMEINSDIKKLTDPIYQKVSKTIPEIEWSTHAPYIYKINKLKKEKNAVILAHNYQTPEIYHGISDFSADSLALAVEASKTKADIIVMCGVHFMAETAKLMSPNKKVLLPDMRAGCSLSASITGEDVRNLKKKYPGVPVVSYVNTSADV
;
A
#
# COMPACT_ATOMS: atom_id res chain seq x y z
N ILE A 1 -20.93 15.61 -2.60
CA ILE A 1 -20.85 14.83 -1.35
C ILE A 1 -21.83 13.69 -1.48
N MET A 2 -21.38 12.45 -1.35
CA MET A 2 -22.30 11.31 -1.38
C MET A 2 -23.08 11.24 -0.08
N GLU A 3 -24.41 11.14 -0.16
CA GLU A 3 -25.25 10.95 1.02
C GLU A 3 -25.03 9.56 1.63
N ILE A 4 -24.99 9.50 2.95
CA ILE A 4 -24.86 8.24 3.69
C ILE A 4 -26.23 7.60 3.77
N ASN A 5 -26.39 6.46 3.09
CA ASN A 5 -27.60 5.63 3.15
C ASN A 5 -27.43 4.46 4.12
N SER A 6 -28.49 3.66 4.29
CA SER A 6 -28.51 2.51 5.20
C SER A 6 -27.45 1.46 4.89
N ASP A 7 -27.12 1.23 3.61
CA ASP A 7 -26.13 0.21 3.20
C ASP A 7 -24.71 0.66 3.55
N ILE A 8 -24.42 1.95 3.37
CA ILE A 8 -23.14 2.55 3.78
C ILE A 8 -22.99 2.42 5.29
N LYS A 9 -23.98 2.81 6.08
CA LYS A 9 -23.97 2.67 7.54
C LYS A 9 -23.75 1.23 7.98
N LYS A 10 -24.52 0.30 7.45
CA LYS A 10 -24.43 -1.13 7.82
C LYS A 10 -23.01 -1.68 7.64
N LEU A 11 -22.30 -1.27 6.57
CA LEU A 11 -20.93 -1.73 6.33
C LEU A 11 -19.90 -0.94 7.16
N THR A 12 -20.08 0.37 7.32
CA THR A 12 -19.04 1.24 7.85
C THR A 12 -19.13 1.50 9.35
N ASP A 13 -20.31 1.34 9.99
CA ASP A 13 -20.45 1.52 11.44
C ASP A 13 -19.55 0.58 12.26
N PRO A 14 -19.40 -0.72 11.92
CA PRO A 14 -18.47 -1.59 12.64
C PRO A 14 -16.99 -1.17 12.49
N ILE A 15 -16.66 -0.52 11.37
CA ILE A 15 -15.33 0.03 11.14
C ILE A 15 -15.14 1.29 11.97
N TYR A 16 -16.16 2.16 12.00
CA TYR A 16 -16.12 3.40 12.78
C TYR A 16 -15.90 3.14 14.26
N GLN A 17 -16.49 2.11 14.82
CA GLN A 17 -16.26 1.73 16.22
C GLN A 17 -14.78 1.52 16.57
N LYS A 18 -13.97 1.07 15.61
CA LYS A 18 -12.53 0.86 15.80
C LYS A 18 -11.73 2.15 15.79
N VAL A 19 -12.23 3.19 15.12
CA VAL A 19 -11.51 4.45 14.87
C VAL A 19 -12.16 5.67 15.54
N SER A 20 -13.30 5.51 16.19
CA SER A 20 -14.11 6.60 16.78
C SER A 20 -13.36 7.44 17.82
N LYS A 21 -12.32 6.89 18.45
CA LYS A 21 -11.47 7.64 19.40
C LYS A 21 -10.47 8.57 18.70
N THR A 22 -10.24 8.35 17.41
CA THR A 22 -9.24 9.08 16.60
C THR A 22 -9.89 9.96 15.55
N ILE A 23 -10.99 9.50 14.95
CA ILE A 23 -11.71 10.19 13.87
C ILE A 23 -13.06 10.66 14.39
N PRO A 24 -13.32 11.98 14.43
CA PRO A 24 -14.63 12.52 14.78
C PRO A 24 -15.73 12.09 13.80
N GLU A 25 -16.98 11.99 14.27
CA GLU A 25 -18.12 11.55 13.46
C GLU A 25 -18.35 12.43 12.22
N ILE A 26 -18.12 13.72 12.34
CA ILE A 26 -18.25 14.67 11.24
C ILE A 26 -17.25 14.37 10.12
N GLU A 27 -16.02 14.00 10.45
CA GLU A 27 -14.98 13.62 9.51
C GLU A 27 -15.27 12.23 8.93
N TRP A 28 -15.72 11.29 9.78
CA TRP A 28 -16.11 9.95 9.34
C TRP A 28 -17.19 9.97 8.26
N SER A 29 -18.13 10.91 8.36
CA SER A 29 -19.18 11.08 7.36
C SER A 29 -18.65 11.34 5.94
N THR A 30 -17.43 11.88 5.84
CA THR A 30 -16.75 12.09 4.57
C THR A 30 -16.05 10.80 4.09
N HIS A 31 -15.49 10.01 4.99
CA HIS A 31 -14.76 8.79 4.65
C HIS A 31 -15.67 7.59 4.34
N ALA A 32 -16.76 7.43 5.10
CA ALA A 32 -17.62 6.26 5.03
C ALA A 32 -18.13 5.91 3.61
N PRO A 33 -18.59 6.86 2.78
CA PRO A 33 -19.01 6.56 1.41
C PRO A 33 -17.89 6.05 0.51
N TYR A 34 -16.66 6.55 0.69
CA TYR A 34 -15.49 6.08 -0.06
C TYR A 34 -15.08 4.68 0.40
N ILE A 35 -15.03 4.45 1.71
CA ILE A 35 -14.73 3.13 2.29
C ILE A 35 -15.71 2.08 1.76
N TYR A 36 -17.01 2.40 1.74
CA TYR A 36 -18.04 1.52 1.18
C TYR A 36 -17.76 1.19 -0.29
N LYS A 37 -17.53 2.22 -1.13
CA LYS A 37 -17.28 2.03 -2.58
C LYS A 37 -16.00 1.26 -2.84
N ILE A 38 -14.91 1.57 -2.12
CA ILE A 38 -13.64 0.89 -2.29
C ILE A 38 -13.78 -0.59 -1.93
N ASN A 39 -14.41 -0.92 -0.80
CA ASN A 39 -14.62 -2.30 -0.39
C ASN A 39 -15.53 -3.08 -1.36
N LYS A 40 -16.50 -2.42 -1.98
CA LYS A 40 -17.32 -3.01 -3.05
C LYS A 40 -16.49 -3.26 -4.30
N LEU A 41 -15.79 -2.24 -4.79
CA LEU A 41 -14.98 -2.30 -6.00
C LEU A 41 -13.84 -3.34 -5.89
N LYS A 42 -13.22 -3.42 -4.70
CA LYS A 42 -12.17 -4.40 -4.39
C LYS A 42 -12.65 -5.84 -4.63
N LYS A 43 -13.86 -6.17 -4.18
CA LYS A 43 -14.48 -7.49 -4.41
C LYS A 43 -14.81 -7.71 -5.88
N GLU A 44 -15.41 -6.72 -6.54
CA GLU A 44 -15.79 -6.80 -7.96
C GLU A 44 -14.58 -6.98 -8.87
N LYS A 45 -13.43 -6.43 -8.51
CA LYS A 45 -12.20 -6.45 -9.31
C LYS A 45 -11.23 -7.55 -8.92
N ASN A 46 -11.56 -8.41 -7.97
CA ASN A 46 -10.64 -9.39 -7.39
C ASN A 46 -9.31 -8.73 -6.98
N ALA A 47 -9.42 -7.63 -6.21
CA ALA A 47 -8.29 -6.84 -5.76
C ALA A 47 -8.05 -7.00 -4.26
N VAL A 48 -6.80 -6.93 -3.85
CA VAL A 48 -6.36 -6.85 -2.46
C VAL A 48 -5.71 -5.50 -2.19
N ILE A 49 -5.98 -4.93 -1.02
CA ILE A 49 -5.33 -3.70 -0.56
C ILE A 49 -4.33 -4.06 0.53
N LEU A 50 -3.06 -3.81 0.26
CA LEU A 50 -1.95 -3.98 1.19
C LEU A 50 -1.55 -2.59 1.69
N ALA A 51 -1.61 -2.36 3.00
CA ALA A 51 -1.34 -1.05 3.60
C ALA A 51 -0.15 -1.11 4.56
N HIS A 52 0.75 -0.12 4.44
CA HIS A 52 1.83 0.01 5.41
C HIS A 52 1.30 0.48 6.78
N ASN A 53 1.98 0.09 7.84
CA ASN A 53 1.61 0.39 9.23
C ASN A 53 1.45 1.89 9.56
N TYR A 54 2.05 2.79 8.79
CA TYR A 54 1.95 4.24 8.99
C TYR A 54 0.71 4.86 8.33
N GLN A 55 -0.10 4.09 7.62
CA GLN A 55 -1.32 4.62 7.02
C GLN A 55 -2.30 5.14 8.08
N THR A 56 -3.09 6.13 7.67
CA THR A 56 -4.12 6.72 8.53
C THR A 56 -5.19 5.70 8.93
N PRO A 57 -5.86 5.89 10.08
CA PRO A 57 -6.81 4.90 10.61
C PRO A 57 -7.93 4.50 9.66
N GLU A 58 -8.46 5.43 8.84
CA GLU A 58 -9.50 5.15 7.86
C GLU A 58 -9.02 4.24 6.73
N ILE A 59 -7.75 4.31 6.34
CA ILE A 59 -7.14 3.39 5.37
C ILE A 59 -6.84 2.05 6.04
N TYR A 60 -6.14 2.10 7.18
CA TYR A 60 -5.70 0.92 7.92
C TYR A 60 -6.85 0.00 8.32
N HIS A 61 -7.90 0.58 8.91
CA HIS A 61 -9.07 -0.18 9.41
C HIS A 61 -10.23 -0.24 8.42
N GLY A 62 -10.31 0.72 7.48
CA GLY A 62 -11.44 0.88 6.59
C GLY A 62 -11.38 0.06 5.31
N ILE A 63 -10.23 0.00 4.68
CA ILE A 63 -10.09 -0.60 3.34
C ILE A 63 -8.99 -1.64 3.22
N SER A 64 -8.00 -1.66 4.12
CA SER A 64 -6.88 -2.60 4.07
C SER A 64 -7.35 -4.04 4.31
N ASP A 65 -6.82 -4.98 3.55
CA ASP A 65 -6.98 -6.42 3.78
C ASP A 65 -5.84 -6.98 4.63
N PHE A 66 -4.65 -6.39 4.47
CA PHE A 66 -3.47 -6.76 5.24
C PHE A 66 -2.62 -5.51 5.48
N SER A 67 -2.16 -5.35 6.73
CA SER A 67 -1.34 -4.20 7.13
C SER A 67 -0.10 -4.69 7.85
N ALA A 68 1.07 -4.20 7.41
CA ALA A 68 2.36 -4.62 7.94
C ALA A 68 3.48 -3.65 7.57
N ASP A 69 4.72 -4.02 7.87
CA ASP A 69 5.92 -3.37 7.35
C ASP A 69 6.19 -3.75 5.88
N SER A 70 7.20 -3.12 5.29
CA SER A 70 7.53 -3.28 3.86
C SER A 70 7.83 -4.72 3.46
N LEU A 71 8.56 -5.47 4.30
CA LEU A 71 8.95 -6.85 4.00
C LEU A 71 7.73 -7.79 4.08
N ALA A 72 6.93 -7.68 5.14
CA ALA A 72 5.74 -8.50 5.30
C ALA A 72 4.70 -8.22 4.19
N LEU A 73 4.55 -6.96 3.75
CA LEU A 73 3.71 -6.61 2.61
C LEU A 73 4.20 -7.26 1.31
N ALA A 74 5.51 -7.29 1.06
CA ALA A 74 6.09 -7.95 -0.11
C ALA A 74 5.83 -9.47 -0.09
N VAL A 75 5.98 -10.10 1.07
CA VAL A 75 5.68 -11.53 1.25
C VAL A 75 4.20 -11.81 1.02
N GLU A 76 3.30 -10.97 1.55
CA GLU A 76 1.86 -11.12 1.35
C GLU A 76 1.48 -10.91 -0.12
N ALA A 77 2.10 -9.95 -0.80
CA ALA A 77 1.91 -9.74 -2.25
C ALA A 77 2.21 -11.01 -3.05
N SER A 78 3.23 -11.79 -2.67
CA SER A 78 3.59 -13.04 -3.35
C SER A 78 2.59 -14.18 -3.12
N LYS A 79 1.86 -14.16 -2.00
CA LYS A 79 0.93 -15.24 -1.59
C LYS A 79 -0.51 -15.00 -2.02
N THR A 80 -0.91 -13.75 -2.23
CA THR A 80 -2.29 -13.40 -2.53
C THR A 80 -2.77 -14.06 -3.83
N LYS A 81 -4.03 -14.48 -3.85
CA LYS A 81 -4.70 -15.00 -5.05
C LYS A 81 -5.40 -13.90 -5.87
N ALA A 82 -5.42 -12.67 -5.39
CA ALA A 82 -6.01 -11.55 -6.11
C ALA A 82 -5.26 -11.25 -7.40
N ASP A 83 -5.97 -10.76 -8.42
CA ASP A 83 -5.37 -10.37 -9.70
C ASP A 83 -4.74 -8.97 -9.63
N ILE A 84 -5.26 -8.14 -8.74
CA ILE A 84 -4.85 -6.74 -8.55
C ILE A 84 -4.38 -6.55 -7.11
N ILE A 85 -3.23 -5.94 -6.96
CA ILE A 85 -2.68 -5.49 -5.67
C ILE A 85 -2.70 -3.96 -5.67
N VAL A 86 -3.38 -3.36 -4.70
CA VAL A 86 -3.29 -1.91 -4.44
C VAL A 86 -2.37 -1.70 -3.25
N MET A 87 -1.23 -1.05 -3.47
CA MET A 87 -0.25 -0.78 -2.43
C MET A 87 -0.50 0.61 -1.81
N CYS A 88 -1.02 0.63 -0.60
CA CYS A 88 -1.12 1.85 0.21
C CYS A 88 0.16 2.04 1.02
N GLY A 89 1.15 2.64 0.39
CA GLY A 89 2.49 2.90 0.90
C GLY A 89 3.23 3.83 -0.04
N VAL A 90 4.55 3.70 -0.08
CA VAL A 90 5.42 4.49 -0.97
C VAL A 90 5.83 3.69 -2.21
N HIS A 91 6.37 4.38 -3.21
CA HIS A 91 6.63 3.86 -4.55
C HIS A 91 7.48 2.58 -4.55
N PHE A 92 8.60 2.52 -3.81
CA PHE A 92 9.44 1.32 -3.79
C PHE A 92 8.71 0.07 -3.26
N MET A 93 7.71 0.23 -2.37
CA MET A 93 6.91 -0.91 -1.87
C MET A 93 6.04 -1.50 -2.98
N ALA A 94 5.50 -0.67 -3.86
CA ALA A 94 4.75 -1.12 -5.03
C ALA A 94 5.68 -1.81 -6.05
N GLU A 95 6.89 -1.30 -6.25
CA GLU A 95 7.91 -1.95 -7.08
C GLU A 95 8.30 -3.33 -6.54
N THR A 96 8.57 -3.42 -5.24
CA THR A 96 8.87 -4.71 -4.58
C THR A 96 7.71 -5.69 -4.72
N ALA A 97 6.47 -5.24 -4.51
CA ALA A 97 5.28 -6.08 -4.71
C ALA A 97 5.17 -6.56 -6.17
N LYS A 98 5.52 -5.71 -7.13
CA LYS A 98 5.53 -6.08 -8.56
C LYS A 98 6.62 -7.10 -8.90
N LEU A 99 7.81 -6.95 -8.33
CA LEU A 99 8.90 -7.93 -8.48
C LEU A 99 8.52 -9.30 -7.91
N MET A 100 7.87 -9.32 -6.74
CA MET A 100 7.40 -10.55 -6.09
C MET A 100 6.18 -11.19 -6.78
N SER A 101 5.43 -10.42 -7.55
CA SER A 101 4.21 -10.85 -8.25
C SER A 101 4.16 -10.31 -9.69
N PRO A 102 5.09 -10.74 -10.58
CA PRO A 102 5.28 -10.13 -11.90
C PRO A 102 4.05 -10.25 -12.80
N ASN A 103 3.22 -11.26 -12.61
CA ASN A 103 2.02 -11.51 -13.41
C ASN A 103 0.78 -10.73 -12.92
N LYS A 104 0.86 -10.08 -11.76
CA LYS A 104 -0.26 -9.32 -11.18
C LYS A 104 -0.19 -7.85 -11.57
N LYS A 105 -1.35 -7.19 -11.60
CA LYS A 105 -1.41 -5.74 -11.70
C LYS A 105 -1.16 -5.14 -10.32
N VAL A 106 -0.11 -4.34 -10.19
CA VAL A 106 0.17 -3.58 -8.96
C VAL A 106 -0.13 -2.10 -9.21
N LEU A 107 -0.94 -1.53 -8.35
CA LEU A 107 -1.38 -0.13 -8.41
C LEU A 107 -0.87 0.61 -7.18
N LEU A 108 -0.47 1.85 -7.38
CA LEU A 108 -0.10 2.80 -6.34
C LEU A 108 -1.04 4.02 -6.45
N PRO A 109 -1.73 4.43 -5.39
CA PRO A 109 -2.68 5.54 -5.43
C PRO A 109 -2.06 6.88 -5.86
N ASP A 110 -0.81 7.16 -5.47
CA ASP A 110 -0.06 8.34 -5.90
C ASP A 110 1.39 7.96 -6.21
N MET A 111 1.80 8.12 -7.47
CA MET A 111 3.17 7.84 -7.92
C MET A 111 4.22 8.77 -7.30
N ARG A 112 3.81 9.89 -6.71
CA ARG A 112 4.70 10.83 -5.99
C ARG A 112 4.96 10.40 -4.53
N ALA A 113 4.28 9.37 -4.05
CA ALA A 113 4.51 8.84 -2.71
C ALA A 113 5.92 8.28 -2.59
N GLY A 114 6.86 9.11 -2.18
CA GLY A 114 8.30 8.82 -2.10
C GLY A 114 8.77 8.49 -0.68
N CYS A 115 10.02 8.04 -0.61
CA CYS A 115 10.73 7.76 0.64
C CYS A 115 12.14 8.32 0.53
N SER A 116 12.53 9.22 1.44
CA SER A 116 13.87 9.84 1.45
C SER A 116 14.98 8.79 1.62
N LEU A 117 14.75 7.74 2.39
CA LEU A 117 15.69 6.65 2.54
C LEU A 117 15.88 5.89 1.20
N SER A 118 14.80 5.58 0.51
CA SER A 118 14.85 4.92 -0.81
C SER A 118 15.52 5.81 -1.86
N ALA A 119 15.38 7.12 -1.76
CA ALA A 119 15.99 8.09 -2.68
C ALA A 119 17.47 8.42 -2.36
N SER A 120 18.04 7.86 -1.30
CA SER A 120 19.42 8.15 -0.88
C SER A 120 20.49 7.51 -1.77
N ILE A 121 20.13 6.53 -2.56
CA ILE A 121 21.00 5.86 -3.52
C ILE A 121 20.23 5.54 -4.81
N THR A 122 20.91 5.63 -5.93
CA THR A 122 20.37 5.30 -7.26
C THR A 122 21.04 4.05 -7.84
N GLY A 123 20.42 3.43 -8.84
CA GLY A 123 21.04 2.33 -9.58
C GLY A 123 22.33 2.77 -10.28
N GLU A 124 22.45 4.04 -10.70
CA GLU A 124 23.68 4.58 -11.26
C GLU A 124 24.81 4.63 -10.23
N ASP A 125 24.52 5.06 -8.99
CA ASP A 125 25.50 5.05 -7.89
C ASP A 125 25.99 3.63 -7.64
N VAL A 126 25.11 2.65 -7.62
CA VAL A 126 25.47 1.23 -7.47
C VAL A 126 26.35 0.75 -8.65
N ARG A 127 25.99 1.08 -9.89
CA ARG A 127 26.80 0.74 -11.07
C ARG A 127 28.20 1.36 -11.00
N ASN A 128 28.32 2.59 -10.53
CA ASN A 128 29.62 3.27 -10.34
C ASN A 128 30.44 2.62 -9.22
N LEU A 129 29.82 2.24 -8.11
CA LEU A 129 30.49 1.47 -7.05
C LEU A 129 30.99 0.11 -7.54
N LYS A 130 30.19 -0.61 -8.34
CA LYS A 130 30.59 -1.89 -8.95
C LYS A 130 31.79 -1.74 -9.88
N LYS A 131 31.89 -0.64 -10.63
CA LYS A 131 33.06 -0.33 -11.46
C LYS A 131 34.33 -0.07 -10.63
N LYS A 132 34.14 0.65 -9.49
CA LYS A 132 35.24 0.98 -8.57
C LYS A 132 35.73 -0.23 -7.77
N TYR A 133 34.83 -1.15 -7.46
CA TYR A 133 35.09 -2.34 -6.64
C TYR A 133 34.64 -3.62 -7.39
N PRO A 134 35.35 -4.03 -8.45
CA PRO A 134 34.93 -5.17 -9.24
C PRO A 134 34.95 -6.48 -8.44
N GLY A 135 33.92 -7.31 -8.60
CA GLY A 135 33.78 -8.60 -7.90
C GLY A 135 33.31 -8.56 -6.48
N VAL A 136 33.14 -7.37 -5.88
CA VAL A 136 32.58 -7.24 -4.54
C VAL A 136 31.05 -7.35 -4.61
N PRO A 137 30.41 -8.21 -3.78
CA PRO A 137 28.95 -8.31 -3.74
C PRO A 137 28.30 -7.03 -3.21
N VAL A 138 27.14 -6.69 -3.77
CA VAL A 138 26.32 -5.58 -3.28
C VAL A 138 25.26 -6.12 -2.33
N VAL A 139 25.22 -5.58 -1.12
CA VAL A 139 24.16 -5.83 -0.13
C VAL A 139 23.45 -4.52 0.13
N SER A 140 22.14 -4.50 -0.07
CA SER A 140 21.31 -3.32 0.12
C SER A 140 20.12 -3.62 1.03
N TYR A 141 19.63 -2.59 1.70
CA TYR A 141 18.39 -2.66 2.46
C TYR A 141 17.20 -2.66 1.47
N VAL A 142 16.09 -3.30 1.87
CA VAL A 142 14.90 -3.43 1.02
C VAL A 142 14.26 -2.08 0.63
N ASN A 143 14.47 -1.03 1.41
CA ASN A 143 13.96 0.31 1.12
C ASN A 143 14.81 1.00 0.05
N THR A 144 14.81 0.46 -1.15
CA THR A 144 15.46 0.99 -2.34
C THR A 144 14.52 0.83 -3.54
N SER A 145 14.81 1.58 -4.62
CA SER A 145 14.07 1.41 -5.88
C SER A 145 14.42 0.08 -6.56
N ALA A 146 13.59 -0.35 -7.51
CA ALA A 146 13.85 -1.53 -8.33
C ALA A 146 15.08 -1.37 -9.24
N ASP A 147 15.56 -0.15 -9.50
CA ASP A 147 16.77 0.13 -10.27
C ASP A 147 18.06 -0.17 -9.47
N VAL A 148 18.00 -0.05 -8.15
CA VAL A 148 19.09 -0.39 -7.22
C VAL A 148 19.25 -1.89 -7.07
#